data_c482489de4d7c96088d7ccaebc91d617
#
_entry.id   c482489de4d7c96088d7ccaebc91d617
#
_cell.length_a   1.000
_cell.length_b   1.000
_cell.length_c   1.000
_cell.angle_alpha   90.00
_cell.angle_beta   90.00
_cell.angle_gamma   90.00
#
_symmetry.space_group_name_H-M   'P 1'
#
loop_
_entity.id
_entity.type
_entity.pdbx_description
1 polymer ?
#
loop_
_entity_poly.entity_id
_entity_poly.type
_entity_poly.pdbx_seq_one_letter_code
_entity_poly.pdbx_strand_id
1 'polypeptide(L)'
;GQYKIKKSVIECLKKEKLFLDNSNKRLNDFRKNIIENRKEIVKIIDQYKKEGKKVVGIGCPGRCSTFLNYCKIDSKKMDYIAEQKTSLKLNKFLPGMKIPIIDEKVMLDEQPELTIILSWHYHKEIIKILRKKGLKSKILIPLPKIKIV
;
A
#
# COMPACT_ATOMS: atom_id res chain seq x y z
N GLY A 1 -15.18 -35.82 11.21
CA GLY A 1 -15.45 -35.86 9.76
C GLY A 1 -14.93 -37.13 9.15
N GLN A 2 -15.65 -37.66 8.17
CA GLN A 2 -15.34 -38.93 7.48
C GLN A 2 -14.17 -38.83 6.48
N TYR A 3 -13.51 -37.68 6.34
CA TYR A 3 -12.45 -37.50 5.33
C TYR A 3 -11.08 -37.80 5.92
N LYS A 4 -10.29 -38.61 5.21
CA LYS A 4 -8.89 -38.88 5.54
C LYS A 4 -8.07 -37.60 5.39
N ILE A 5 -7.28 -37.28 6.41
CA ILE A 5 -6.37 -36.12 6.37
C ILE A 5 -5.33 -36.35 5.26
N LYS A 6 -5.25 -35.45 4.29
CA LYS A 6 -4.29 -35.54 3.18
C LYS A 6 -2.87 -35.27 3.70
N LYS A 7 -1.88 -35.87 3.05
CA LYS A 7 -0.45 -35.70 3.37
C LYS A 7 -0.04 -34.21 3.35
N SER A 8 -0.59 -33.42 2.41
CA SER A 8 -0.38 -31.96 2.31
C SER A 8 -0.80 -31.20 3.59
N VAL A 9 -1.87 -31.64 4.27
CA VAL A 9 -2.30 -31.02 5.54
C VAL A 9 -1.27 -31.30 6.66
N ILE A 10 -0.79 -32.55 6.73
CA ILE A 10 0.22 -32.93 7.73
C ILE A 10 1.52 -32.15 7.50
N GLU A 11 1.95 -31.98 6.24
CA GLU A 11 3.14 -31.19 5.87
C GLU A 11 2.94 -29.71 6.22
N CYS A 12 1.76 -29.16 6.00
CA CYS A 12 1.44 -27.79 6.39
C CYS A 12 1.53 -27.60 7.91
N LEU A 13 0.89 -28.50 8.68
CA LEU A 13 0.95 -28.46 10.15
C LEU A 13 2.38 -28.57 10.69
N LYS A 14 3.21 -29.43 10.09
CA LYS A 14 4.63 -29.51 10.48
C LYS A 14 5.37 -28.19 10.22
N LYS A 15 5.13 -27.54 9.07
CA LYS A 15 5.72 -26.23 8.76
C LYS A 15 5.25 -25.15 9.73
N GLU A 16 3.96 -25.14 10.05
CA GLU A 16 3.40 -24.21 11.04
C GLU A 16 3.98 -24.42 12.43
N LYS A 17 4.11 -25.67 12.88
CA LYS A 17 4.74 -25.99 14.17
C LYS A 17 6.17 -25.46 14.24
N LEU A 18 6.99 -25.74 13.22
CA LEU A 18 8.37 -25.19 13.14
C LEU A 18 8.38 -23.65 13.12
N PHE A 19 7.35 -23.04 12.53
CA PHE A 19 7.20 -21.59 12.57
C PHE A 19 6.85 -21.10 13.97
N LEU A 20 5.97 -21.79 14.69
CA LEU A 20 5.49 -21.42 16.03
C LEU A 20 6.52 -21.69 17.14
N ASP A 21 7.38 -22.69 16.99
CA ASP A 21 8.45 -23.00 17.97
C ASP A 21 9.42 -21.82 18.16
N ASN A 22 9.55 -20.94 17.15
CA ASN A 22 10.29 -19.68 17.22
C ASN A 22 9.37 -18.44 17.22
N SER A 23 8.11 -18.60 17.64
CA SER A 23 7.06 -17.59 17.50
C SER A 23 7.41 -16.26 18.15
N ASN A 24 7.94 -16.25 19.38
CA ASN A 24 8.24 -15.01 20.09
C ASN A 24 9.29 -14.16 19.36
N LYS A 25 10.36 -14.75 18.84
CA LYS A 25 11.36 -14.03 18.05
C LYS A 25 10.76 -13.51 16.76
N ARG A 26 10.05 -14.37 16.01
CA ARG A 26 9.46 -14.00 14.71
C ARG A 26 8.37 -12.94 14.84
N LEU A 27 7.52 -13.01 15.87
CA LEU A 27 6.51 -11.99 16.14
C LEU A 27 7.14 -10.64 16.53
N ASN A 28 8.22 -10.68 17.31
CA ASN A 28 8.97 -9.48 17.65
C ASN A 28 9.65 -8.87 16.41
N ASP A 29 10.26 -9.68 15.56
CA ASP A 29 10.87 -9.24 14.30
C ASP A 29 9.81 -8.66 13.36
N PHE A 30 8.64 -9.31 13.24
CA PHE A 30 7.51 -8.82 12.47
C PHE A 30 7.02 -7.46 12.99
N ARG A 31 6.82 -7.33 14.31
CA ARG A 31 6.44 -6.06 14.94
C ARG A 31 7.46 -4.95 14.68
N LYS A 32 8.74 -5.26 14.83
CA LYS A 32 9.84 -4.32 14.55
C LYS A 32 9.80 -3.86 13.09
N ASN A 33 9.70 -4.80 12.15
CA ASN A 33 9.64 -4.50 10.73
C ASN A 33 8.44 -3.61 10.36
N ILE A 34 7.26 -3.82 10.96
CA ILE A 34 6.08 -2.97 10.75
C ILE A 34 6.34 -1.54 11.22
N ILE A 35 6.94 -1.38 12.39
CA ILE A 35 7.24 -0.07 12.97
C ILE A 35 8.29 0.67 12.12
N GLU A 36 9.34 0.00 11.70
CA GLU A 36 10.41 0.55 10.87
C GLU A 36 9.88 0.95 9.49
N ASN A 37 9.11 0.06 8.85
CA ASN A 37 8.47 0.33 7.57
C ASN A 37 7.56 1.58 7.64
N ARG A 38 6.74 1.70 8.69
CA ARG A 38 5.93 2.90 8.91
C ARG A 38 6.77 4.16 9.01
N LYS A 39 7.84 4.14 9.82
CA LYS A 39 8.73 5.30 10.01
C LYS A 39 9.36 5.74 8.68
N GLU A 40 9.83 4.77 7.90
CA GLU A 40 10.48 5.03 6.61
C GLU A 40 9.49 5.61 5.58
N ILE A 41 8.30 5.02 5.45
CA ILE A 41 7.27 5.54 4.54
C ILE A 41 6.90 6.98 4.88
N VAL A 42 6.64 7.26 6.17
CA VAL A 42 6.28 8.60 6.63
C VAL A 42 7.42 9.58 6.36
N LYS A 43 8.67 9.19 6.62
CA LYS A 43 9.86 10.00 6.35
C LYS A 43 9.97 10.37 4.86
N ILE A 44 9.75 9.40 3.96
CA ILE A 44 9.78 9.64 2.51
C ILE A 44 8.69 10.66 2.13
N ILE A 45 7.46 10.45 2.57
CA ILE A 45 6.34 11.35 2.27
C ILE A 45 6.61 12.75 2.80
N ASP A 46 7.03 12.87 4.06
CA ASP A 46 7.30 14.16 4.71
C ASP A 46 8.43 14.92 3.98
N GLN A 47 9.43 14.22 3.44
CA GLN A 47 10.47 14.85 2.64
C GLN A 47 9.89 15.46 1.35
N TYR A 48 9.08 14.70 0.59
CA TYR A 48 8.43 15.23 -0.62
C TYR A 48 7.53 16.43 -0.29
N LYS A 49 6.74 16.34 0.79
CA LYS A 49 5.85 17.45 1.19
C LYS A 49 6.63 18.70 1.64
N LYS A 50 7.75 18.55 2.34
CA LYS A 50 8.65 19.68 2.69
C LYS A 50 9.22 20.38 1.47
N GLU A 51 9.47 19.65 0.40
CA GLU A 51 9.96 20.17 -0.87
C GLU A 51 8.83 20.76 -1.74
N GLY A 52 7.60 20.87 -1.21
CA GLY A 52 6.43 21.37 -1.95
C GLY A 52 5.92 20.43 -3.04
N LYS A 53 6.38 19.18 -3.06
CA LYS A 53 6.04 18.18 -4.07
C LYS A 53 4.70 17.53 -3.81
N LYS A 54 4.04 17.13 -4.89
CA LYS A 54 2.75 16.45 -4.84
C LYS A 54 2.93 14.95 -4.58
N VAL A 55 2.18 14.44 -3.59
CA VAL A 55 2.18 13.02 -3.20
C VAL A 55 0.76 12.48 -3.34
N VAL A 56 0.57 11.46 -4.16
CA VAL A 56 -0.76 10.88 -4.41
C VAL A 56 -0.77 9.37 -4.21
N GLY A 57 -1.95 8.83 -3.91
CA GLY A 57 -2.18 7.38 -3.90
C GLY A 57 -2.78 6.90 -5.22
N ILE A 58 -2.56 5.64 -5.60
CA ILE A 58 -3.26 4.99 -6.71
C ILE A 58 -3.91 3.69 -6.25
N GLY A 59 -5.21 3.57 -6.54
CA GLY A 59 -6.07 2.47 -6.12
C GLY A 59 -6.54 2.62 -4.67
N CYS A 60 -7.81 2.36 -4.41
CA CYS A 60 -8.42 2.49 -3.08
C CYS A 60 -9.06 1.17 -2.61
N PRO A 61 -8.31 0.08 -2.41
CA PRO A 61 -8.86 -1.15 -1.84
C PRO A 61 -9.24 -0.93 -0.38
N GLY A 62 -10.17 -1.74 0.17
CA GLY A 62 -10.61 -1.60 1.57
C GLY A 62 -9.45 -1.59 2.58
N ARG A 63 -8.41 -2.38 2.34
CA ARG A 63 -7.21 -2.45 3.19
C ARG A 63 -6.33 -1.19 3.20
N CYS A 64 -6.47 -0.28 2.23
CA CYS A 64 -5.69 0.96 2.21
C CYS A 64 -6.07 1.87 3.39
N SER A 65 -7.32 1.85 3.81
CA SER A 65 -7.78 2.60 4.98
C SER A 65 -6.99 2.20 6.24
N THR A 66 -6.85 0.89 6.51
CA THR A 66 -6.04 0.40 7.64
C THR A 66 -4.60 0.87 7.56
N PHE A 67 -3.99 0.76 6.38
CA PHE A 67 -2.59 1.17 6.15
C PHE A 67 -2.40 2.67 6.38
N LEU A 68 -3.22 3.51 5.75
CA LEU A 68 -3.10 4.97 5.84
C LEU A 68 -3.40 5.48 7.25
N ASN A 69 -4.43 4.92 7.93
CA ASN A 69 -4.73 5.24 9.32
C ASN A 69 -3.57 4.84 10.26
N TYR A 70 -3.01 3.63 10.08
CA TYR A 70 -1.88 3.17 10.88
C TYR A 70 -0.64 4.06 10.68
N CYS A 71 -0.37 4.48 9.46
CA CYS A 71 0.74 5.38 9.14
C CYS A 71 0.44 6.84 9.48
N LYS A 72 -0.78 7.20 9.85
CA LYS A 72 -1.25 8.58 10.05
C LYS A 72 -0.98 9.46 8.82
N ILE A 73 -1.28 8.92 7.64
CA ILE A 73 -1.20 9.62 6.37
C ILE A 73 -2.58 10.20 6.08
N ASP A 74 -2.75 11.48 6.30
CA ASP A 74 -3.96 12.25 6.07
C ASP A 74 -3.86 13.13 4.82
N SER A 75 -4.84 14.02 4.61
CA SER A 75 -4.87 14.96 3.49
C SER A 75 -3.75 16.02 3.50
N LYS A 76 -2.99 16.16 4.59
CA LYS A 76 -1.79 17.01 4.63
C LYS A 76 -0.56 16.32 4.04
N LYS A 77 -0.55 14.98 4.08
CA LYS A 77 0.55 14.13 3.62
C LYS A 77 0.31 13.52 2.24
N MET A 78 -0.95 13.31 1.87
CA MET A 78 -1.36 12.75 0.58
C MET A 78 -2.46 13.63 -0.01
N ASP A 79 -2.21 14.21 -1.18
CA ASP A 79 -3.09 15.19 -1.79
C ASP A 79 -4.44 14.57 -2.21
N TYR A 80 -4.39 13.38 -2.80
CA TYR A 80 -5.57 12.59 -3.16
C TYR A 80 -5.23 11.12 -3.42
N ILE A 81 -6.28 10.30 -3.60
CA ILE A 81 -6.18 8.93 -4.11
C ILE A 81 -6.82 8.90 -5.48
N ALA A 82 -6.06 8.47 -6.48
CA ALA A 82 -6.55 8.27 -7.85
C ALA A 82 -7.23 6.90 -7.99
N GLU A 83 -8.37 6.88 -8.65
CA GLU A 83 -9.15 5.67 -8.93
C GLU A 83 -9.66 5.68 -10.36
N GLN A 84 -9.98 4.49 -10.88
CA GLN A 84 -10.55 4.36 -12.22
C GLN A 84 -11.90 5.04 -12.32
N LYS A 85 -12.21 5.60 -13.49
CA LYS A 85 -13.46 6.33 -13.78
C LYS A 85 -14.74 5.55 -13.40
N THR A 86 -14.70 4.24 -13.45
CA THR A 86 -15.85 3.37 -13.10
C THR A 86 -16.01 3.11 -11.61
N SER A 87 -15.12 3.65 -10.77
CA SER A 87 -15.15 3.40 -9.32
C SER A 87 -16.29 4.16 -8.65
N LEU A 88 -17.10 3.45 -7.86
CA LEU A 88 -18.15 4.04 -7.01
C LEU A 88 -17.60 4.89 -5.85
N LYS A 89 -16.29 4.97 -5.69
CA LYS A 89 -15.61 5.73 -4.65
C LYS A 89 -15.25 7.14 -5.09
N LEU A 90 -15.35 7.46 -6.37
CA LEU A 90 -15.07 8.81 -6.88
C LEU A 90 -15.91 9.86 -6.15
N ASN A 91 -15.31 11.04 -5.95
CA ASN A 91 -15.92 12.19 -5.27
C ASN A 91 -16.29 11.90 -3.80
N LYS A 92 -15.66 10.89 -3.19
CA LYS A 92 -15.78 10.57 -1.76
C LYS A 92 -14.45 10.78 -1.07
N PHE A 93 -14.46 10.67 0.25
CA PHE A 93 -13.26 10.76 1.07
C PHE A 93 -12.92 9.43 1.71
N LEU A 94 -11.63 9.16 1.89
CA LEU A 94 -11.20 8.01 2.65
C LEU A 94 -11.59 8.18 4.13
N PRO A 95 -12.30 7.21 4.72
CA PRO A 95 -12.69 7.28 6.12
C PRO A 95 -11.51 7.46 7.06
N GLY A 96 -11.65 8.40 8.03
CA GLY A 96 -10.65 8.70 9.05
C GLY A 96 -9.54 9.65 8.61
N MET A 97 -9.15 9.69 7.33
CA MET A 97 -8.00 10.48 6.84
C MET A 97 -8.38 11.69 6.00
N LYS A 98 -9.64 11.83 5.63
CA LYS A 98 -10.16 12.94 4.80
C LYS A 98 -9.42 13.14 3.47
N ILE A 99 -8.82 12.10 2.93
CA ILE A 99 -8.14 12.15 1.63
C ILE A 99 -9.20 12.00 0.54
N PRO A 100 -9.31 12.95 -0.42
CA PRO A 100 -10.26 12.85 -1.51
C PRO A 100 -9.91 11.73 -2.49
N ILE A 101 -10.92 11.10 -3.07
CA ILE A 101 -10.77 10.06 -4.09
C ILE A 101 -11.27 10.65 -5.40
N ILE A 102 -10.37 10.74 -6.39
CA ILE A 102 -10.64 11.40 -7.67
C ILE A 102 -10.28 10.50 -8.86
N ASP A 103 -10.67 10.91 -10.05
CA ASP A 103 -10.38 10.17 -11.29
C ASP A 103 -8.87 10.11 -11.57
N GLU A 104 -8.37 8.93 -11.96
CA GLU A 104 -6.97 8.70 -12.30
C GLU A 104 -6.49 9.59 -13.46
N LYS A 105 -7.40 10.09 -14.30
CA LYS A 105 -7.07 11.03 -15.36
C LYS A 105 -6.40 12.29 -14.81
N VAL A 106 -6.88 12.82 -13.69
CA VAL A 106 -6.28 14.00 -13.04
C VAL A 106 -4.82 13.73 -12.68
N MET A 107 -4.51 12.55 -12.11
CA MET A 107 -3.14 12.15 -11.79
C MET A 107 -2.26 12.06 -13.04
N LEU A 108 -2.79 11.52 -14.14
CA LEU A 108 -2.06 11.40 -15.41
C LEU A 108 -1.79 12.77 -16.05
N ASP A 109 -2.73 13.71 -15.93
CA ASP A 109 -2.59 15.07 -16.45
C ASP A 109 -1.62 15.90 -15.57
N GLU A 110 -1.66 15.75 -14.25
CA GLU A 110 -0.84 16.51 -13.31
C GLU A 110 0.60 15.99 -13.15
N GLN A 111 0.86 14.72 -13.42
CA GLN A 111 2.19 14.10 -13.28
C GLN A 111 2.83 14.35 -11.89
N PRO A 112 2.22 13.89 -10.77
CA PRO A 112 2.74 14.13 -9.42
C PRO A 112 4.15 13.54 -9.26
N GLU A 113 4.97 14.10 -8.37
CA GLU A 113 6.34 13.65 -8.17
C GLU A 113 6.42 12.30 -7.50
N LEU A 114 5.46 11.96 -6.61
CA LEU A 114 5.39 10.67 -5.95
C LEU A 114 4.00 10.06 -6.03
N THR A 115 3.92 8.84 -6.56
CA THR A 115 2.70 8.04 -6.59
C THR A 115 2.86 6.80 -5.71
N ILE A 116 2.01 6.62 -4.72
CA ILE A 116 2.03 5.47 -3.79
C ILE A 116 1.02 4.43 -4.23
N ILE A 117 1.47 3.20 -4.51
CA ILE A 117 0.56 2.11 -4.87
C ILE A 117 -0.12 1.55 -3.62
N LEU A 118 -1.41 1.86 -3.45
CA LEU A 118 -2.21 1.37 -2.32
C LEU A 118 -2.74 -0.06 -2.54
N SER A 119 -2.78 -0.49 -3.80
CA SER A 119 -3.06 -1.88 -4.20
C SER A 119 -1.76 -2.68 -4.40
N TRP A 120 -0.84 -2.64 -3.45
CA TRP A 120 0.55 -3.14 -3.54
C TRP A 120 0.70 -4.58 -4.00
N HIS A 121 -0.31 -5.43 -3.80
CA HIS A 121 -0.28 -6.83 -4.28
C HIS A 121 -0.25 -6.93 -5.80
N TYR A 122 -0.77 -5.94 -6.49
CA TYR A 122 -0.83 -5.86 -7.95
C TYR A 122 0.14 -4.84 -8.54
N HIS A 123 1.18 -4.47 -7.77
CA HIS A 123 2.08 -3.38 -8.15
C HIS A 123 2.71 -3.54 -9.54
N LYS A 124 3.08 -4.77 -9.93
CA LYS A 124 3.72 -5.03 -11.24
C LYS A 124 2.81 -4.63 -12.39
N GLU A 125 1.56 -5.09 -12.36
CA GLU A 125 0.56 -4.81 -13.39
C GLU A 125 0.17 -3.35 -13.38
N ILE A 126 -0.03 -2.76 -12.20
CA ILE A 126 -0.36 -1.35 -12.04
C ILE A 126 0.75 -0.46 -12.61
N ILE A 127 2.01 -0.72 -12.29
CA ILE A 127 3.16 0.04 -12.82
C ILE A 127 3.18 -0.05 -14.34
N LYS A 128 3.06 -1.26 -14.91
CA LYS A 128 3.03 -1.49 -16.35
C LYS A 128 1.94 -0.66 -17.04
N ILE A 129 0.72 -0.67 -16.48
CA ILE A 129 -0.41 0.08 -17.00
C ILE A 129 -0.18 1.58 -16.90
N LEU A 130 0.28 2.08 -15.74
CA LEU A 130 0.53 3.50 -15.52
C LEU A 130 1.64 4.03 -16.45
N ARG A 131 2.73 3.29 -16.61
CA ARG A 131 3.82 3.64 -17.53
C ARG A 131 3.33 3.68 -18.99
N LYS A 132 2.50 2.70 -19.39
CA LYS A 132 1.86 2.71 -20.74
C LYS A 132 0.93 3.92 -20.94
N LYS A 133 0.26 4.38 -19.86
CA LYS A 133 -0.56 5.60 -19.88
C LYS A 133 0.26 6.91 -19.80
N GLY A 134 1.59 6.84 -19.74
CA GLY A 134 2.48 7.99 -19.75
C GLY A 134 2.82 8.57 -18.38
N LEU A 135 2.48 7.91 -17.26
CA LEU A 135 2.86 8.39 -15.93
C LEU A 135 4.38 8.36 -15.75
N LYS A 136 4.96 9.50 -15.37
CA LYS A 136 6.42 9.67 -15.15
C LYS A 136 6.81 9.71 -13.67
N SER A 137 5.85 9.84 -12.76
CA SER A 137 6.06 9.87 -11.29
C SER A 137 7.05 8.82 -10.81
N LYS A 138 7.80 9.11 -9.75
CA LYS A 138 8.40 8.06 -8.93
C LYS A 138 7.29 7.27 -8.25
N ILE A 139 7.38 5.95 -8.28
CA ILE A 139 6.34 5.07 -7.75
C ILE A 139 6.86 4.39 -6.48
N LEU A 140 6.18 4.63 -5.36
CA LEU A 140 6.44 3.98 -4.08
C LEU A 140 5.55 2.75 -3.92
N ILE A 141 6.17 1.60 -3.72
CA ILE A 141 5.53 0.35 -3.31
C ILE A 141 5.75 0.23 -1.79
N PRO A 142 4.70 0.33 -0.95
CA PRO A 142 4.89 0.43 0.49
C PRO A 142 5.11 -0.92 1.18
N LEU A 143 4.61 -2.02 0.62
CA LEU A 143 4.60 -3.35 1.23
C LEU A 143 4.87 -4.46 0.21
N PRO A 144 5.45 -5.62 0.61
CA PRO A 144 5.94 -5.95 1.96
C PRO A 144 7.28 -5.28 2.34
N LYS A 145 8.01 -4.80 1.36
CA LYS A 145 9.24 -3.99 1.51
C LYS A 145 9.12 -2.73 0.68
N ILE A 146 9.55 -1.62 1.23
CA ILE A 146 9.55 -0.35 0.53
C ILE A 146 10.45 -0.45 -0.70
N LYS A 147 9.90 -0.02 -1.84
CA LYS A 147 10.64 0.13 -3.11
C LYS A 147 10.17 1.40 -3.80
N ILE A 148 11.11 2.13 -4.39
CA ILE A 148 10.84 3.25 -5.27
C ILE A 148 11.35 2.87 -6.67
N VAL A 149 10.51 3.07 -7.68
CA VAL A 149 10.78 2.76 -9.08
C VAL A 149 10.38 3.91 -9.99
#